data_29e8edf3007c9373aec61c3ccc6f71e5
#
_entry.id   29e8edf3007c9373aec61c3ccc6f71e5
#
_cell.length_a   1.000
_cell.length_b   1.000
_cell.length_c   1.000
_cell.angle_alpha   90.00
_cell.angle_beta   90.00
_cell.angle_gamma   90.00
#
_symmetry.space_group_name_H-M   'P 1'
#
loop_
_entity.id
_entity.type
_entity.pdbx_description
1 polymer ?
#
loop_
_entity_poly.entity_id
_entity_poly.type
_entity_poly.pdbx_seq_one_letter_code
_entity_poly.pdbx_strand_id
1 'polypeptide(L)'
;RQTNTTDTDVFGLLDNTNFDVLDENSNKNGHVVSTQRDLIAGEISKDIARRKLIPADIVQAHDSGAIHFHDMDYIIQPMFNCCLINLEDMLANGTVINGKKIDTPRSFQVACTVTTQIIAQVASGQYGGQSINGIDRILAPYVRKSFGKYLEAVVEEQRDVYGIEPDMEKAEEIAWKRVKKEIKDGIQTIQYQINTLMTTNGQAPFVTLFMYFRPDYEYAREA
;
A
#
# COMPACT_ATOMS: atom_id res chain seq x y z
N ARG A 1 -28.37 30.47 14.89
CA ARG A 1 -28.98 29.34 14.15
C ARG A 1 -27.90 28.87 13.17
N GLN A 2 -27.28 27.78 13.47
CA GLN A 2 -26.35 27.14 12.54
C GLN A 2 -27.19 26.68 11.33
N THR A 3 -26.90 27.23 10.16
CA THR A 3 -27.51 26.77 8.92
C THR A 3 -26.96 25.38 8.62
N ASN A 4 -27.83 24.40 8.53
CA ASN A 4 -27.44 23.07 8.08
C ASN A 4 -27.21 23.14 6.56
N THR A 5 -25.97 23.05 6.14
CA THR A 5 -25.56 23.05 4.72
C THR A 5 -25.36 21.65 4.19
N THR A 6 -25.52 20.61 5.00
CA THR A 6 -25.24 19.21 4.64
C THR A 6 -25.92 18.78 3.35
N ASP A 7 -27.22 19.14 3.19
CA ASP A 7 -27.95 18.80 1.96
C ASP A 7 -27.31 19.46 0.73
N THR A 8 -26.93 20.73 0.86
CA THR A 8 -26.27 21.49 -0.23
C THR A 8 -24.91 20.87 -0.56
N ASP A 9 -24.12 20.51 0.45
CA ASP A 9 -22.80 19.92 0.28
C ASP A 9 -22.89 18.53 -0.38
N VAL A 10 -23.85 17.69 0.05
CA VAL A 10 -24.12 16.37 -0.53
C VAL A 10 -24.61 16.48 -1.97
N PHE A 11 -25.59 17.37 -2.25
CA PHE A 11 -26.06 17.57 -3.62
C PHE A 11 -24.97 18.15 -4.51
N GLY A 12 -24.11 19.04 -4.00
CA GLY A 12 -22.94 19.54 -4.73
C GLY A 12 -21.95 18.46 -5.14
N LEU A 13 -21.79 17.40 -4.32
CA LEU A 13 -20.99 16.23 -4.69
C LEU A 13 -21.66 15.42 -5.82
N LEU A 14 -22.98 15.20 -5.73
CA LEU A 14 -23.74 14.44 -6.74
C LEU A 14 -23.77 15.18 -8.10
N ASP A 15 -23.90 16.48 -8.06
CA ASP A 15 -23.95 17.35 -9.26
C ASP A 15 -22.57 17.76 -9.77
N ASN A 16 -21.50 17.29 -9.11
CA ASN A 16 -20.11 17.66 -9.40
C ASN A 16 -19.85 19.18 -9.37
N THR A 17 -20.45 19.89 -8.46
CA THR A 17 -20.29 21.35 -8.26
C THR A 17 -19.53 21.73 -7.01
N ASN A 18 -19.36 20.79 -6.05
CA ASN A 18 -18.55 20.99 -4.84
C ASN A 18 -17.08 20.63 -5.10
N PHE A 19 -16.38 21.52 -5.81
CA PHE A 19 -14.97 21.31 -6.18
C PHE A 19 -14.04 21.30 -4.98
N ASP A 20 -14.35 22.01 -3.91
CA ASP A 20 -13.52 22.06 -2.71
C ASP A 20 -13.36 20.68 -2.07
N VAL A 21 -14.40 19.85 -2.11
CA VAL A 21 -14.36 18.47 -1.59
C VAL A 21 -13.94 17.47 -2.66
N LEU A 22 -14.39 17.64 -3.91
CA LEU A 22 -14.05 16.73 -5.02
C LEU A 22 -12.55 16.71 -5.31
N ASP A 23 -11.89 17.87 -5.19
CA ASP A 23 -10.47 18.05 -5.50
C ASP A 23 -9.57 18.14 -4.25
N GLU A 24 -10.12 17.97 -3.04
CA GLU A 24 -9.40 18.08 -1.78
C GLU A 24 -8.19 17.11 -1.70
N ASN A 25 -8.32 15.93 -2.26
CA ASN A 25 -7.29 14.89 -2.19
C ASN A 25 -6.90 14.40 -3.59
N SER A 26 -5.69 14.74 -4.03
CA SER A 26 -5.15 14.33 -5.34
C SER A 26 -5.03 12.80 -5.54
N ASN A 27 -5.07 12.01 -4.46
CA ASN A 27 -5.05 10.55 -4.52
C ASN A 27 -6.45 9.93 -4.65
N LYS A 28 -7.52 10.75 -4.55
CA LYS A 28 -8.91 10.34 -4.71
C LYS A 28 -9.48 10.97 -5.98
N ASN A 29 -10.15 10.17 -6.78
CA ASN A 29 -10.93 10.70 -7.90
C ASN A 29 -12.38 10.90 -7.45
N GLY A 30 -12.75 12.12 -7.10
CA GLY A 30 -14.09 12.50 -6.61
C GLY A 30 -15.23 12.24 -7.59
N HIS A 31 -14.96 11.98 -8.87
CA HIS A 31 -15.98 11.66 -9.87
C HIS A 31 -16.31 10.15 -9.94
N VAL A 32 -15.58 9.30 -9.20
CA VAL A 32 -15.87 7.87 -9.12
C VAL A 32 -16.88 7.59 -8.01
N VAL A 33 -17.90 6.80 -8.31
CA VAL A 33 -19.03 6.53 -7.38
C VAL A 33 -18.59 6.03 -6.00
N SER A 34 -17.59 5.14 -5.94
CA SER A 34 -17.04 4.66 -4.64
C SER A 34 -16.44 5.80 -3.82
N THR A 35 -15.72 6.71 -4.46
CA THR A 35 -15.14 7.90 -3.82
C THR A 35 -16.23 8.88 -3.38
N GLN A 36 -17.22 9.15 -4.22
CA GLN A 36 -18.35 10.02 -3.86
C GLN A 36 -19.10 9.51 -2.62
N ARG A 37 -19.26 8.19 -2.48
CA ARG A 37 -19.89 7.60 -1.29
C ARG A 37 -19.07 7.87 -0.03
N ASP A 38 -17.76 7.81 -0.09
CA ASP A 38 -16.85 8.13 1.01
C ASP A 38 -16.92 9.63 1.36
N LEU A 39 -16.87 10.50 0.35
CA LEU A 39 -17.00 11.95 0.53
C LEU A 39 -18.35 12.36 1.13
N ILE A 40 -19.46 11.75 0.71
CA ILE A 40 -20.79 11.98 1.30
C ILE A 40 -20.80 11.57 2.78
N ALA A 41 -20.20 10.42 3.13
CA ALA A 41 -20.08 10.00 4.52
C ALA A 41 -19.24 11.01 5.33
N GLY A 42 -18.20 11.59 4.74
CA GLY A 42 -17.39 12.65 5.33
C GLY A 42 -18.20 13.90 5.63
N GLU A 43 -19.01 14.40 4.69
CA GLU A 43 -19.85 15.59 4.92
C GLU A 43 -20.90 15.35 6.02
N ILE A 44 -21.49 14.17 6.06
CA ILE A 44 -22.41 13.79 7.16
C ILE A 44 -21.66 13.73 8.50
N SER A 45 -20.44 13.20 8.51
CA SER A 45 -19.57 13.16 9.69
C SER A 45 -19.26 14.56 10.21
N LYS A 46 -18.84 15.47 9.34
CA LYS A 46 -18.57 16.89 9.68
C LYS A 46 -19.80 17.55 10.32
N ASP A 47 -20.98 17.41 9.75
CA ASP A 47 -22.22 17.97 10.29
C ASP A 47 -22.56 17.40 11.70
N ILE A 48 -22.55 16.08 11.84
CA ILE A 48 -22.84 15.44 13.14
C ILE A 48 -21.79 15.81 14.18
N ALA A 49 -20.50 15.83 13.81
CA ALA A 49 -19.42 16.22 14.69
C ALA A 49 -19.63 17.63 15.27
N ARG A 50 -19.93 18.59 14.42
CA ARG A 50 -20.16 19.99 14.78
C ARG A 50 -21.37 20.17 15.68
N ARG A 51 -22.43 19.42 15.46
CA ARG A 51 -23.69 19.56 16.22
C ARG A 51 -23.76 18.73 17.50
N LYS A 52 -22.99 17.62 17.57
CA LYS A 52 -23.20 16.61 18.63
C LYS A 52 -21.95 16.20 19.39
N LEU A 53 -20.76 16.24 18.77
CA LEU A 53 -19.56 15.63 19.34
C LEU A 53 -18.54 16.68 19.83
N ILE A 54 -18.36 17.75 19.06
CA ILE A 54 -17.37 18.79 19.36
C ILE A 54 -18.03 19.88 20.21
N PRO A 55 -17.38 20.35 21.30
CA PRO A 55 -17.85 21.50 22.10
C PRO A 55 -18.07 22.75 21.23
N ALA A 56 -19.12 23.51 21.52
CA ALA A 56 -19.53 24.65 20.68
C ALA A 56 -18.48 25.74 20.57
N ASP A 57 -17.70 25.97 21.63
CA ASP A 57 -16.58 26.92 21.65
C ASP A 57 -15.45 26.49 20.72
N ILE A 58 -15.15 25.21 20.62
CA ILE A 58 -14.17 24.64 19.70
C ILE A 58 -14.67 24.79 18.24
N VAL A 59 -15.94 24.50 17.99
CA VAL A 59 -16.55 24.71 16.65
C VAL A 59 -16.47 26.19 16.27
N GLN A 60 -16.79 27.10 17.18
CA GLN A 60 -16.70 28.53 16.94
C GLN A 60 -15.25 28.99 16.68
N ALA A 61 -14.28 28.46 17.41
CA ALA A 61 -12.88 28.75 17.19
C ALA A 61 -12.40 28.25 15.82
N HIS A 62 -12.87 27.09 15.38
CA HIS A 62 -12.60 26.57 14.04
C HIS A 62 -13.23 27.46 12.96
N ASP A 63 -14.50 27.80 13.09
CA ASP A 63 -15.22 28.63 12.11
C ASP A 63 -14.67 30.06 11.98
N SER A 64 -14.10 30.59 13.07
CA SER A 64 -13.43 31.90 13.07
C SER A 64 -12.00 31.85 12.53
N GLY A 65 -11.46 30.66 12.25
CA GLY A 65 -10.07 30.46 11.83
C GLY A 65 -9.03 30.59 12.95
N ALA A 66 -9.46 30.68 14.23
CA ALA A 66 -8.53 30.74 15.36
C ALA A 66 -7.80 29.42 15.58
N ILE A 67 -8.44 28.30 15.26
CA ILE A 67 -7.84 26.96 15.22
C ILE A 67 -8.31 26.22 13.98
N HIS A 68 -7.59 25.17 13.60
CA HIS A 68 -8.05 24.19 12.59
C HIS A 68 -8.29 22.84 13.25
N PHE A 69 -9.54 22.37 13.27
CA PHE A 69 -9.89 21.02 13.69
C PHE A 69 -9.80 20.13 12.46
N HIS A 70 -8.71 19.37 12.36
CA HIS A 70 -8.38 18.54 11.22
C HIS A 70 -9.19 17.23 11.22
N ASP A 71 -9.42 16.63 10.04
CA ASP A 71 -10.04 15.30 9.86
C ASP A 71 -11.43 15.14 10.53
N MET A 72 -12.24 16.19 10.53
CA MET A 72 -13.58 16.17 11.09
C MET A 72 -14.50 15.19 10.33
N ASP A 73 -14.20 14.92 9.08
CA ASP A 73 -14.86 13.96 8.21
C ASP A 73 -14.69 12.51 8.67
N TYR A 74 -13.62 12.18 9.41
CA TYR A 74 -13.35 10.84 9.94
C TYR A 74 -13.66 10.67 11.44
N ILE A 75 -14.23 11.67 12.11
CA ILE A 75 -14.44 11.63 13.57
C ILE A 75 -15.48 10.58 14.02
N ILE A 76 -16.52 10.33 13.21
CA ILE A 76 -17.58 9.35 13.54
C ILE A 76 -17.13 7.94 13.26
N GLN A 77 -16.43 7.74 12.14
CA GLN A 77 -15.87 6.46 11.72
C GLN A 77 -14.36 6.66 11.52
N PRO A 78 -13.56 6.57 12.61
CA PRO A 78 -12.15 6.87 12.55
C PRO A 78 -11.41 5.95 11.58
N MET A 79 -10.63 6.56 10.70
CA MET A 79 -9.64 5.89 9.89
C MET A 79 -8.23 6.39 10.27
N PHE A 80 -7.23 5.55 10.07
CA PHE A 80 -5.85 5.99 10.28
C PHE A 80 -5.42 6.98 9.19
N ASN A 81 -4.75 8.04 9.57
CA ASN A 81 -4.17 8.97 8.58
C ASN A 81 -3.01 8.28 7.86
N CYS A 82 -1.93 7.99 8.58
CA CYS A 82 -0.73 7.40 8.02
C CYS A 82 -0.30 6.18 8.83
N CYS A 83 0.47 5.29 8.19
CA CYS A 83 1.08 4.18 8.91
C CYS A 83 2.49 3.87 8.41
N LEU A 84 3.29 3.29 9.31
CA LEU A 84 4.56 2.67 9.00
C LEU A 84 4.34 1.16 8.99
N ILE A 85 4.50 0.52 7.83
CA ILE A 85 4.28 -0.92 7.67
C ILE A 85 5.50 -1.68 8.17
N ASN A 86 5.30 -2.57 9.14
CA ASN A 86 6.34 -3.54 9.54
C ASN A 86 6.38 -4.73 8.58
N LEU A 87 6.79 -4.44 7.32
CA LEU A 87 6.81 -5.43 6.24
C LEU A 87 7.75 -6.60 6.55
N GLU A 88 8.87 -6.34 7.25
CA GLU A 88 9.85 -7.38 7.60
C GLU A 88 9.19 -8.50 8.43
N ASP A 89 8.47 -8.14 9.49
CA ASP A 89 7.77 -9.10 10.34
C ASP A 89 6.64 -9.82 9.59
N MET A 90 5.85 -9.06 8.82
CA MET A 90 4.72 -9.60 8.08
C MET A 90 5.13 -10.62 7.01
N LEU A 91 6.28 -10.45 6.38
CA LEU A 91 6.82 -11.43 5.43
C LEU A 91 7.54 -12.59 6.11
N ALA A 92 8.25 -12.33 7.22
CA ALA A 92 9.02 -13.37 7.93
C ALA A 92 8.12 -14.34 8.69
N ASN A 93 7.09 -13.84 9.38
CA ASN A 93 6.21 -14.62 10.24
C ASN A 93 4.85 -14.92 9.64
N GLY A 94 4.61 -14.40 8.43
CA GLY A 94 3.30 -14.42 7.80
C GLY A 94 2.38 -13.30 8.31
N THR A 95 1.25 -13.13 7.68
CA THR A 95 0.29 -12.06 7.99
C THR A 95 -1.13 -12.52 7.78
N VAL A 96 -2.09 -11.66 8.11
CA VAL A 96 -3.51 -11.91 7.84
C VAL A 96 -4.03 -10.82 6.89
N ILE A 97 -4.56 -11.23 5.74
CA ILE A 97 -5.18 -10.35 4.75
C ILE A 97 -6.62 -10.79 4.56
N ASN A 98 -7.58 -9.90 4.76
CA ASN A 98 -9.02 -10.21 4.67
C ASN A 98 -9.44 -11.45 5.48
N GLY A 99 -8.89 -11.60 6.68
CA GLY A 99 -9.17 -12.74 7.57
C GLY A 99 -8.53 -14.06 7.14
N LYS A 100 -7.71 -14.07 6.10
CA LYS A 100 -6.98 -15.25 5.63
C LYS A 100 -5.51 -15.17 6.04
N LYS A 101 -5.01 -16.24 6.64
CA LYS A 101 -3.58 -16.36 6.95
C LYS A 101 -2.79 -16.52 5.66
N ILE A 102 -1.76 -15.71 5.53
CA ILE A 102 -0.78 -15.74 4.45
C ILE A 102 0.55 -16.21 5.05
N ASP A 103 1.07 -17.29 4.55
CA ASP A 103 2.34 -17.85 4.99
C ASP A 103 3.52 -17.07 4.43
N THR A 104 4.71 -17.28 5.04
CA THR A 104 5.98 -16.72 4.58
C THR A 104 6.24 -17.03 3.11
N PRO A 105 6.58 -16.04 2.28
CA PRO A 105 6.90 -16.24 0.87
C PRO A 105 8.11 -17.19 0.68
N ARG A 106 8.05 -17.97 -0.39
CA ARG A 106 9.12 -18.92 -0.75
C ARG A 106 9.96 -18.48 -1.94
N SER A 107 9.67 -17.33 -2.53
CA SER A 107 10.42 -16.74 -3.64
C SER A 107 10.31 -15.22 -3.62
N PHE A 108 11.16 -14.54 -4.37
CA PHE A 108 11.12 -13.09 -4.51
C PHE A 108 9.81 -12.60 -5.16
N GLN A 109 9.36 -13.25 -6.22
CA GLN A 109 8.11 -12.89 -6.89
C GLN A 109 6.90 -12.99 -5.94
N VAL A 110 6.83 -14.05 -5.13
CA VAL A 110 5.75 -14.19 -4.14
C VAL A 110 5.86 -13.13 -3.05
N ALA A 111 7.08 -12.79 -2.60
CA ALA A 111 7.27 -11.71 -1.62
C ALA A 111 6.81 -10.36 -2.18
N CYS A 112 7.11 -10.04 -3.44
CA CYS A 112 6.60 -8.84 -4.11
C CYS A 112 5.07 -8.82 -4.17
N THR A 113 4.44 -9.95 -4.54
CA THR A 113 2.98 -10.06 -4.60
C THR A 113 2.33 -9.87 -3.23
N VAL A 114 2.86 -10.51 -2.18
CA VAL A 114 2.33 -10.35 -0.82
C VAL A 114 2.53 -8.90 -0.34
N THR A 115 3.66 -8.28 -0.65
CA THR A 115 3.91 -6.87 -0.34
C THR A 115 2.84 -5.96 -0.94
N THR A 116 2.47 -6.17 -2.21
CA THR A 116 1.42 -5.36 -2.85
C THR A 116 0.04 -5.57 -2.22
N GLN A 117 -0.27 -6.79 -1.79
CA GLN A 117 -1.52 -7.09 -1.09
C GLN A 117 -1.57 -6.43 0.29
N ILE A 118 -0.45 -6.42 1.03
CA ILE A 118 -0.34 -5.70 2.30
C ILE A 118 -0.56 -4.20 2.10
N ILE A 119 0.11 -3.61 1.11
CA ILE A 119 -0.06 -2.20 0.74
C ILE A 119 -1.53 -1.88 0.44
N ALA A 120 -2.19 -2.72 -0.35
CA ALA A 120 -3.61 -2.56 -0.69
C ALA A 120 -4.54 -2.65 0.52
N GLN A 121 -4.29 -3.62 1.41
CA GLN A 121 -5.06 -3.81 2.64
C GLN A 121 -4.93 -2.60 3.56
N VAL A 122 -3.69 -2.10 3.76
CA VAL A 122 -3.43 -0.91 4.58
C VAL A 122 -4.09 0.32 3.96
N ALA A 123 -3.93 0.54 2.65
CA ALA A 123 -4.53 1.67 1.94
C ALA A 123 -6.07 1.67 1.99
N SER A 124 -6.70 0.50 2.15
CA SER A 124 -8.15 0.40 2.31
C SER A 124 -8.64 0.81 3.70
N GLY A 125 -7.77 0.88 4.69
CA GLY A 125 -8.08 1.24 6.08
C GLY A 125 -7.53 2.60 6.52
N GLN A 126 -7.01 3.39 5.59
CA GLN A 126 -6.46 4.72 5.88
C GLN A 126 -6.78 5.73 4.76
N TYR A 127 -6.65 7.01 5.06
CA TYR A 127 -6.88 8.09 4.08
C TYR A 127 -5.60 8.86 3.70
N GLY A 128 -4.52 8.70 4.42
CA GLY A 128 -3.20 9.28 4.12
C GLY A 128 -2.21 8.28 3.54
N GLY A 129 -0.93 8.52 3.79
CA GLY A 129 0.17 7.76 3.23
C GLY A 129 0.64 6.61 4.10
N GLN A 130 1.33 5.66 3.48
CA GLN A 130 2.01 4.56 4.15
C GLN A 130 3.48 4.52 3.75
N SER A 131 4.32 4.07 4.68
CA SER A 131 5.76 3.99 4.46
C SER A 131 6.29 2.60 4.76
N ILE A 132 7.24 2.16 3.94
CA ILE A 132 8.01 0.93 4.14
C ILE A 132 9.48 1.31 4.22
N ASN A 133 10.13 0.98 5.35
CA ASN A 133 11.53 1.31 5.58
C ASN A 133 12.44 0.14 5.25
N GLY A 134 13.39 0.35 4.34
CA GLY A 134 14.39 -0.66 3.97
C GLY A 134 13.83 -1.80 3.13
N ILE A 135 13.02 -1.51 2.11
CA ILE A 135 12.40 -2.53 1.27
C ILE A 135 13.44 -3.41 0.57
N ASP A 136 14.59 -2.85 0.18
CA ASP A 136 15.73 -3.56 -0.39
C ASP A 136 16.26 -4.63 0.57
N ARG A 137 16.48 -4.27 1.83
CA ARG A 137 16.90 -5.20 2.89
C ARG A 137 15.86 -6.27 3.17
N ILE A 138 14.58 -5.87 3.25
CA ILE A 138 13.47 -6.77 3.58
C ILE A 138 13.25 -7.82 2.50
N LEU A 139 13.40 -7.46 1.23
CA LEU A 139 13.21 -8.36 0.11
C LEU A 139 14.44 -9.21 -0.23
N ALA A 140 15.66 -8.81 0.16
CA ALA A 140 16.89 -9.51 -0.13
C ALA A 140 16.92 -11.01 0.29
N PRO A 141 16.40 -11.44 1.46
CA PRO A 141 16.33 -12.85 1.81
C PRO A 141 15.53 -13.71 0.82
N TYR A 142 14.56 -13.12 0.14
CA TYR A 142 13.72 -13.81 -0.84
C TYR A 142 14.43 -13.96 -2.20
N VAL A 143 15.34 -13.06 -2.54
CA VAL A 143 16.29 -13.22 -3.67
C VAL A 143 17.11 -14.49 -3.48
N ARG A 144 17.65 -14.70 -2.28
CA ARG A 144 18.43 -15.92 -1.96
C ARG A 144 17.58 -17.19 -2.05
N LYS A 145 16.33 -17.15 -1.57
CA LYS A 145 15.40 -18.28 -1.72
C LYS A 145 15.14 -18.61 -3.18
N SER A 146 14.94 -17.59 -4.01
CA SER A 146 14.76 -17.76 -5.46
C SER A 146 16.02 -18.30 -6.12
N PHE A 147 17.20 -17.82 -5.71
CA PHE A 147 18.48 -18.33 -6.22
C PHE A 147 18.63 -19.83 -5.94
N GLY A 148 18.44 -20.27 -4.68
CA GLY A 148 18.51 -21.67 -4.32
C GLY A 148 17.57 -22.54 -5.17
N LYS A 149 16.31 -22.11 -5.32
CA LYS A 149 15.33 -22.78 -6.15
C LYS A 149 15.75 -22.89 -7.62
N TYR A 150 16.30 -21.81 -8.19
CA TYR A 150 16.75 -21.85 -9.59
C TYR A 150 18.01 -22.68 -9.77
N LEU A 151 18.93 -22.66 -8.79
CA LEU A 151 20.13 -23.46 -8.82
C LEU A 151 19.78 -24.98 -8.82
N GLU A 152 18.92 -25.40 -7.89
CA GLU A 152 18.42 -26.77 -7.85
C GLU A 152 17.79 -27.17 -9.18
N ALA A 153 16.90 -26.35 -9.73
CA ALA A 153 16.23 -26.62 -10.99
C ALA A 153 17.20 -26.73 -12.16
N VAL A 154 18.25 -25.92 -12.22
CA VAL A 154 19.27 -26.00 -13.28
C VAL A 154 20.12 -27.26 -13.14
N VAL A 155 20.51 -27.63 -11.92
CA VAL A 155 21.25 -28.87 -11.65
C VAL A 155 20.44 -30.12 -12.06
N GLU A 156 19.16 -30.16 -11.66
CA GLU A 156 18.24 -31.22 -12.07
C GLU A 156 18.07 -31.28 -13.59
N GLU A 157 17.89 -30.12 -14.25
CA GLU A 157 17.77 -30.02 -15.70
C GLU A 157 19.01 -30.57 -16.43
N GLN A 158 20.24 -30.23 -15.95
CA GLN A 158 21.48 -30.75 -16.49
C GLN A 158 21.57 -32.26 -16.35
N ARG A 159 21.22 -32.81 -15.19
CA ARG A 159 21.31 -34.23 -14.89
C ARG A 159 20.21 -35.06 -15.59
N ASP A 160 18.96 -34.67 -15.42
CA ASP A 160 17.82 -35.52 -15.76
C ASP A 160 17.33 -35.30 -17.19
N VAL A 161 17.49 -34.10 -17.75
CA VAL A 161 17.06 -33.78 -19.12
C VAL A 161 18.20 -33.95 -20.11
N TYR A 162 19.38 -33.44 -19.79
CA TYR A 162 20.51 -33.48 -20.71
C TYR A 162 21.48 -34.63 -20.46
N GLY A 163 21.35 -35.37 -19.34
CA GLY A 163 22.18 -36.54 -19.03
C GLY A 163 23.66 -36.21 -18.86
N ILE A 164 23.96 -34.98 -18.48
CA ILE A 164 25.32 -34.48 -18.24
C ILE A 164 25.62 -34.33 -16.78
N GLU A 165 26.88 -34.48 -16.37
CA GLU A 165 27.32 -34.16 -15.02
C GLU A 165 27.16 -32.64 -14.81
N PRO A 166 26.53 -32.18 -13.69
CA PRO A 166 26.27 -30.78 -13.44
C PRO A 166 27.57 -29.95 -13.31
N ASP A 167 27.68 -28.92 -14.14
CA ASP A 167 28.70 -27.88 -14.04
C ASP A 167 28.19 -26.78 -13.11
N MET A 168 28.65 -26.79 -11.86
CA MET A 168 28.18 -25.90 -10.81
C MET A 168 28.40 -24.43 -11.13
N GLU A 169 29.53 -24.06 -11.74
CA GLU A 169 29.81 -22.66 -12.08
C GLU A 169 28.82 -22.14 -13.13
N LYS A 170 28.57 -22.92 -14.16
CA LYS A 170 27.54 -22.58 -15.16
C LYS A 170 26.12 -22.61 -14.58
N ALA A 171 25.85 -23.56 -13.69
CA ALA A 171 24.54 -23.63 -13.03
C ALA A 171 24.25 -22.39 -12.19
N GLU A 172 25.23 -21.89 -11.46
CA GLU A 172 25.14 -20.64 -10.70
C GLU A 172 24.95 -19.42 -11.62
N GLU A 173 25.71 -19.32 -12.71
CA GLU A 173 25.54 -18.24 -13.69
C GLU A 173 24.12 -18.20 -14.27
N ILE A 174 23.59 -19.37 -14.66
CA ILE A 174 22.23 -19.51 -15.19
C ILE A 174 21.20 -19.16 -14.12
N ALA A 175 21.38 -19.64 -12.89
CA ALA A 175 20.49 -19.35 -11.77
C ALA A 175 20.43 -17.84 -11.50
N TRP A 176 21.56 -17.16 -11.44
CA TRP A 176 21.64 -15.70 -11.29
C TRP A 176 20.96 -14.95 -12.44
N LYS A 177 21.10 -15.41 -13.66
CA LYS A 177 20.40 -14.80 -14.80
C LYS A 177 18.89 -14.90 -14.64
N ARG A 178 18.38 -16.06 -14.16
CA ARG A 178 16.95 -16.27 -13.88
C ARG A 178 16.46 -15.37 -12.71
N VAL A 179 17.25 -15.29 -11.63
CA VAL A 179 16.96 -14.44 -10.47
C VAL A 179 16.91 -12.96 -10.86
N LYS A 180 17.89 -12.47 -11.61
CA LYS A 180 17.90 -11.06 -12.07
C LYS A 180 16.64 -10.73 -12.88
N LYS A 181 16.17 -11.68 -13.70
CA LYS A 181 14.89 -11.50 -14.39
C LYS A 181 13.72 -11.46 -13.43
N GLU A 182 13.66 -12.37 -12.45
CA GLU A 182 12.60 -12.40 -11.44
C GLU A 182 12.57 -11.13 -10.59
N ILE A 183 13.73 -10.58 -10.22
CA ILE A 183 13.83 -9.30 -9.51
C ILE A 183 13.18 -8.19 -10.34
N LYS A 184 13.57 -8.07 -11.61
CA LYS A 184 13.00 -7.05 -12.50
C LYS A 184 11.48 -7.19 -12.63
N ASP A 185 11.00 -8.40 -12.84
CA ASP A 185 9.58 -8.70 -13.00
C ASP A 185 8.81 -8.44 -11.69
N GLY A 186 9.40 -8.78 -10.52
CA GLY A 186 8.80 -8.54 -9.21
C GLY A 186 8.69 -7.06 -8.85
N ILE A 187 9.74 -6.28 -9.11
CA ILE A 187 9.69 -4.82 -8.90
C ILE A 187 8.68 -4.17 -9.85
N GLN A 188 8.63 -4.60 -11.10
CA GLN A 188 7.60 -4.13 -12.04
C GLN A 188 6.18 -4.48 -11.55
N THR A 189 6.00 -5.65 -10.93
CA THR A 189 4.72 -6.05 -10.33
C THR A 189 4.32 -5.10 -9.20
N ILE A 190 5.25 -4.75 -8.29
CA ILE A 190 5.00 -3.79 -7.22
C ILE A 190 4.58 -2.44 -7.82
N GLN A 191 5.37 -1.91 -8.74
CA GLN A 191 5.09 -0.62 -9.38
C GLN A 191 3.74 -0.60 -10.10
N TYR A 192 3.47 -1.64 -10.89
CA TYR A 192 2.21 -1.75 -11.64
C TYR A 192 1.01 -1.80 -10.70
N GLN A 193 1.06 -2.66 -9.69
CA GLN A 193 -0.02 -2.85 -8.73
C GLN A 193 -0.31 -1.57 -7.94
N ILE A 194 0.74 -0.88 -7.43
CA ILE A 194 0.56 0.38 -6.69
C ILE A 194 -0.09 1.45 -7.58
N ASN A 195 0.35 1.57 -8.83
CA ASN A 195 -0.14 2.61 -9.73
C ASN A 195 -1.55 2.35 -10.29
N THR A 196 -1.98 1.10 -10.35
CA THR A 196 -3.27 0.73 -10.97
C THR A 196 -4.33 0.31 -9.96
N LEU A 197 -3.95 0.12 -8.70
CA LEU A 197 -4.88 -0.32 -7.66
C LEU A 197 -5.75 0.84 -7.19
N MET A 198 -7.06 0.60 -7.19
CA MET A 198 -8.03 1.45 -6.50
C MET A 198 -8.50 0.69 -5.25
N THR A 199 -8.40 1.32 -4.09
CA THR A 199 -8.86 0.76 -2.82
C THR A 199 -10.39 0.86 -2.69
N THR A 200 -10.95 0.24 -1.66
CA THR A 200 -12.39 0.23 -1.41
C THR A 200 -13.00 1.61 -1.16
N ASN A 201 -12.18 2.56 -0.68
CA ASN A 201 -12.56 3.96 -0.45
C ASN A 201 -12.27 4.88 -1.66
N GLY A 202 -11.92 4.31 -2.82
CA GLY A 202 -11.66 5.05 -4.04
C GLY A 202 -10.33 5.79 -4.09
N GLN A 203 -9.42 5.48 -3.17
CA GLN A 203 -8.10 6.11 -3.09
C GLN A 203 -7.04 5.21 -3.74
N ALA A 204 -6.13 5.79 -4.54
CA ALA A 204 -4.91 5.10 -4.92
C ALA A 204 -3.96 4.99 -3.71
N PRO A 205 -3.20 3.89 -3.56
CA PRO A 205 -2.21 3.79 -2.50
C PRO A 205 -1.16 4.89 -2.60
N PHE A 206 -0.97 5.66 -1.53
CA PHE A 206 0.10 6.64 -1.43
C PHE A 206 1.23 6.01 -0.60
N VAL A 207 2.32 5.63 -1.27
CA VAL A 207 3.38 4.79 -0.67
C VAL A 207 4.74 5.46 -0.78
N THR A 208 5.45 5.56 0.34
CA THR A 208 6.85 5.94 0.38
C THR A 208 7.72 4.71 0.66
N LEU A 209 8.66 4.44 -0.23
CA LEU A 209 9.62 3.35 -0.08
C LEU A 209 10.99 3.92 0.25
N PHE A 210 11.54 3.54 1.40
CA PHE A 210 12.91 3.88 1.75
C PHE A 210 13.84 2.72 1.41
N MET A 211 15.01 3.04 0.89
CA MET A 211 16.07 2.07 0.57
C MET A 211 17.34 2.44 1.32
N TYR A 212 18.08 1.44 1.78
CA TYR A 212 19.31 1.69 2.52
C TYR A 212 20.54 1.85 1.63
N PHE A 213 20.59 1.16 0.49
CA PHE A 213 21.74 1.13 -0.43
C PHE A 213 23.07 0.87 0.27
N ARG A 214 23.08 0.09 1.36
CA ARG A 214 24.28 -0.17 2.14
C ARG A 214 25.11 -1.28 1.51
N PRO A 215 26.44 -1.04 1.33
CA PRO A 215 27.34 -2.05 0.78
C PRO A 215 27.61 -3.23 1.73
N ASP A 216 27.31 -3.09 3.01
CA ASP A 216 27.46 -4.12 4.05
C ASP A 216 26.29 -5.15 4.06
N TYR A 217 25.22 -4.88 3.34
CA TYR A 217 24.19 -5.87 3.07
C TYR A 217 24.46 -6.57 1.75
N GLU A 218 25.14 -7.71 1.82
CA GLU A 218 25.52 -8.51 0.65
C GLU A 218 24.34 -8.80 -0.28
N TYR A 219 23.14 -8.97 0.28
CA TYR A 219 21.92 -9.31 -0.46
C TYR A 219 21.11 -8.10 -0.95
N ALA A 220 21.25 -6.95 -0.32
CA ALA A 220 20.56 -5.74 -0.75
C ALA A 220 21.09 -5.18 -2.08
N ARG A 221 22.26 -5.62 -2.52
CA ARG A 221 22.79 -5.29 -3.84
C ARG A 221 22.20 -6.12 -4.97
N GLU A 222 21.57 -7.22 -4.65
CA GLU A 222 20.99 -8.18 -5.60
C GLU A 222 19.49 -7.96 -5.78
N ALA A 223 18.82 -7.35 -4.80
CA ALA A 223 17.44 -6.93 -4.85
C ALA A 223 17.29 -5.48 -5.30
#